data_22c1726eacf43de4e43d87fa8bbe7bd5
#
_entry.id   22c1726eacf43de4e43d87fa8bbe7bd5
#
_cell.length_a   1.000
_cell.length_b   1.000
_cell.length_c   1.000
_cell.angle_alpha   90.00
_cell.angle_beta   90.00
_cell.angle_gamma   90.00
#
_symmetry.space_group_name_H-M   'P 1'
#
loop_
_entity.id
_entity.type
_entity.pdbx_description
1 polymer ?
#
loop_
_entity_poly.entity_id
_entity_poly.type
_entity_poly.pdbx_seq_one_letter_code
_entity_poly.pdbx_strand_id
1 'polypeptide(L)'
;LSLATGITSRRVGFVLAAVYAVAALTPGIASLALHIPRAVLGAAMLLSACFILTNAMQSIVSQALDNRKILVVSLAFFFGLSRHFYPGLYAELPGWLRQLLDSELTVGVLVLLVLVPLFRLGTKRARQASLNLDGGQHEAVFRFVQDSAASLGSRTDSMNRAVMAATEFIELAPSVVDANTPIAASASYDDFTLRIQFRYTGQPLKKLKATGTPEPIDADIDEEAMRRVSLSLMSRLCDEIKFGQSGRDCSVQLSFR
;
A
#
# COMPACT_ATOMS: atom_id res chain seq x y z
N LEU A 1 -18.04 0.41 0.73
CA LEU A 1 -18.81 1.66 0.52
C LEU A 1 -17.87 2.86 0.34
N SER A 2 -16.90 3.12 1.23
CA SER A 2 -15.97 4.25 1.12
C SER A 2 -15.15 4.24 -0.17
N LEU A 3 -14.68 3.08 -0.62
CA LEU A 3 -13.96 2.93 -1.89
C LEU A 3 -14.86 3.16 -3.11
N ALA A 4 -16.13 2.73 -3.06
CA ALA A 4 -17.07 2.90 -4.17
C ALA A 4 -17.56 4.35 -4.31
N THR A 5 -17.63 5.11 -3.21
CA THR A 5 -18.08 6.50 -3.20
C THR A 5 -16.92 7.51 -3.23
N GLY A 6 -15.68 7.07 -3.09
CA GLY A 6 -14.50 7.94 -3.01
C GLY A 6 -14.44 8.81 -1.74
N ILE A 7 -15.38 8.63 -0.82
CA ILE A 7 -15.49 9.45 0.40
C ILE A 7 -14.77 8.75 1.55
N THR A 8 -13.57 9.25 1.90
CA THR A 8 -12.74 8.72 3.00
C THR A 8 -12.90 9.50 4.31
N SER A 9 -13.83 10.46 4.39
CA SER A 9 -14.02 11.29 5.56
C SER A 9 -14.58 10.52 6.75
N ARG A 10 -13.91 10.60 7.91
CA ARG A 10 -14.37 10.00 9.16
C ARG A 10 -15.77 10.50 9.60
N ARG A 11 -16.16 11.72 9.19
CA ARG A 11 -17.47 12.30 9.50
C ARG A 11 -18.62 11.48 8.91
N VAL A 12 -18.44 10.91 7.73
CA VAL A 12 -19.45 10.06 7.08
C VAL A 12 -19.69 8.78 7.88
N GLY A 13 -18.63 8.18 8.46
CA GLY A 13 -18.77 7.04 9.34
C GLY A 13 -19.60 7.34 10.59
N PHE A 14 -19.40 8.49 11.22
CA PHE A 14 -20.20 8.90 12.39
C PHE A 14 -21.66 9.16 12.04
N VAL A 15 -21.93 9.79 10.86
CA VAL A 15 -23.32 10.01 10.42
C VAL A 15 -24.02 8.68 10.15
N LEU A 16 -23.37 7.74 9.47
CA LEU A 16 -23.90 6.40 9.23
C LEU A 16 -24.18 5.65 10.55
N ALA A 17 -23.23 5.71 11.49
CA ALA A 17 -23.42 5.09 12.81
C ALA A 17 -24.61 5.69 13.56
N ALA A 18 -24.80 7.02 13.51
CA ALA A 18 -25.94 7.69 14.12
C ALA A 18 -27.26 7.30 13.45
N VAL A 19 -27.30 7.21 12.11
CA VAL A 19 -28.49 6.76 11.38
C VAL A 19 -28.88 5.32 11.77
N TYR A 20 -27.89 4.40 11.82
CA TYR A 20 -28.16 3.02 12.25
C TYR A 20 -28.58 2.93 13.72
N ALA A 21 -28.00 3.75 14.61
CA ALA A 21 -28.40 3.80 16.02
C ALA A 21 -29.86 4.28 16.18
N VAL A 22 -30.27 5.32 15.46
CA VAL A 22 -31.64 5.79 15.43
C VAL A 22 -32.58 4.75 14.87
N ALA A 23 -32.19 4.09 13.78
CA ALA A 23 -33.00 3.02 13.17
C ALA A 23 -33.16 1.82 14.12
N ALA A 24 -32.13 1.46 14.88
CA ALA A 24 -32.18 0.38 15.87
C ALA A 24 -33.09 0.71 17.07
N LEU A 25 -33.18 1.98 17.46
CA LEU A 25 -34.02 2.43 18.58
C LEU A 25 -35.50 2.61 18.19
N THR A 26 -35.80 2.59 16.89
CA THR A 26 -37.18 2.77 16.37
C THR A 26 -37.74 1.47 15.79
N PRO A 27 -38.53 0.69 16.55
CA PRO A 27 -39.10 -0.59 16.06
C PRO A 27 -39.95 -0.44 14.80
N GLY A 28 -40.58 0.72 14.60
CA GLY A 28 -41.39 1.03 13.41
C GLY A 28 -40.60 0.98 12.09
N ILE A 29 -39.30 1.33 12.08
CA ILE A 29 -38.47 1.25 10.89
C ILE A 29 -38.18 -0.21 10.51
N ALA A 30 -37.99 -1.08 11.51
CA ALA A 30 -37.78 -2.50 11.28
C ALA A 30 -39.04 -3.13 10.70
N SER A 31 -40.26 -2.75 11.16
CA SER A 31 -41.50 -3.25 10.61
C SER A 31 -41.75 -2.80 9.16
N LEU A 32 -41.36 -1.57 8.81
CA LEU A 32 -41.40 -1.09 7.41
C LEU A 32 -40.52 -1.94 6.48
N ALA A 33 -39.33 -2.36 6.94
CA ALA A 33 -38.45 -3.22 6.16
C ALA A 33 -39.07 -4.59 5.84
N LEU A 34 -39.95 -5.12 6.71
CA LEU A 34 -40.68 -6.37 6.47
C LEU A 34 -41.75 -6.29 5.36
N HIS A 35 -42.20 -5.07 5.02
CA HIS A 35 -43.17 -4.84 3.94
C HIS A 35 -42.51 -4.72 2.55
N ILE A 36 -41.17 -4.72 2.48
CA ILE A 36 -40.46 -4.66 1.20
C ILE A 36 -40.68 -5.99 0.44
N PRO A 37 -41.12 -5.94 -0.83
CA PRO A 37 -41.26 -7.15 -1.63
C PRO A 37 -39.97 -7.96 -1.70
N ARG A 38 -40.04 -9.27 -1.54
CA ARG A 38 -38.87 -10.17 -1.55
C ARG A 38 -38.02 -10.02 -2.82
N ALA A 39 -38.65 -9.73 -3.96
CA ALA A 39 -37.97 -9.50 -5.22
C ALA A 39 -37.06 -8.28 -5.16
N VAL A 40 -37.49 -7.19 -4.51
CA VAL A 40 -36.69 -5.94 -4.34
C VAL A 40 -35.50 -6.20 -3.40
N LEU A 41 -35.74 -6.91 -2.28
CA LEU A 41 -34.70 -7.33 -1.36
C LEU A 41 -33.65 -8.21 -2.06
N GLY A 42 -34.09 -9.18 -2.86
CA GLY A 42 -33.20 -10.06 -3.64
C GLY A 42 -32.35 -9.28 -4.64
N ALA A 43 -32.96 -8.34 -5.37
CA ALA A 43 -32.24 -7.47 -6.30
C ALA A 43 -31.20 -6.58 -5.59
N ALA A 44 -31.55 -5.99 -4.44
CA ALA A 44 -30.64 -5.18 -3.64
C ALA A 44 -29.46 -6.01 -3.08
N MET A 45 -29.72 -7.24 -2.64
CA MET A 45 -28.67 -8.16 -2.19
C MET A 45 -27.73 -8.56 -3.31
N LEU A 46 -28.24 -8.87 -4.50
CA LEU A 46 -27.41 -9.19 -5.67
C LEU A 46 -26.54 -8.00 -6.08
N LEU A 47 -27.12 -6.81 -6.13
CA LEU A 47 -26.38 -5.59 -6.43
C LEU A 47 -25.24 -5.37 -5.42
N SER A 48 -25.55 -5.51 -4.12
CA SER A 48 -24.55 -5.36 -3.05
C SER A 48 -23.44 -6.41 -3.16
N ALA A 49 -23.77 -7.65 -3.47
CA ALA A 49 -22.81 -8.72 -3.69
C ALA A 49 -21.89 -8.43 -4.87
N CYS A 50 -22.43 -7.92 -5.99
CA CYS A 50 -21.63 -7.50 -7.14
C CYS A 50 -20.65 -6.37 -6.78
N PHE A 51 -21.09 -5.38 -6.02
CA PHE A 51 -20.20 -4.30 -5.55
C PHE A 51 -19.09 -4.82 -4.62
N ILE A 52 -19.42 -5.72 -3.69
CA ILE A 52 -18.44 -6.32 -2.78
C ILE A 52 -17.41 -7.12 -3.59
N LEU A 53 -17.85 -7.94 -4.55
CA LEU A 53 -16.97 -8.74 -5.40
C LEU A 53 -16.05 -7.85 -6.25
N THR A 54 -16.59 -6.82 -6.89
CA THR A 54 -15.81 -5.89 -7.70
C THR A 54 -14.75 -5.18 -6.87
N ASN A 55 -15.11 -4.68 -5.68
CA ASN A 55 -14.17 -4.02 -4.77
C ASN A 55 -13.09 -4.98 -4.25
N ALA A 56 -13.46 -6.24 -3.97
CA ALA A 56 -12.51 -7.26 -3.56
C ALA A 56 -11.50 -7.56 -4.67
N MET A 57 -11.96 -7.75 -5.91
CA MET A 57 -11.11 -7.96 -7.08
C MET A 57 -10.18 -6.76 -7.33
N GLN A 58 -10.71 -5.55 -7.27
CA GLN A 58 -9.92 -4.33 -7.40
C GLN A 58 -8.83 -4.23 -6.31
N SER A 59 -9.17 -4.58 -5.07
CA SER A 59 -8.22 -4.59 -3.95
C SER A 59 -7.10 -5.62 -4.15
N ILE A 60 -7.42 -6.79 -4.68
CA ILE A 60 -6.43 -7.83 -4.97
C ILE A 60 -5.49 -7.39 -6.11
N VAL A 61 -6.05 -6.90 -7.22
CA VAL A 61 -5.28 -6.50 -8.40
C VAL A 61 -4.46 -5.23 -8.17
N SER A 62 -4.89 -4.34 -7.27
CA SER A 62 -4.14 -3.11 -6.93
C SER A 62 -2.81 -3.37 -6.22
N GLN A 63 -2.61 -4.57 -5.71
CA GLN A 63 -1.35 -4.99 -5.08
C GLN A 63 -0.53 -5.83 -6.05
N ALA A 64 0.79 -5.65 -6.07
CA ALA A 64 1.67 -6.58 -6.78
C ALA A 64 1.51 -7.98 -6.15
N LEU A 65 1.04 -8.91 -6.96
CA LEU A 65 0.79 -10.29 -6.56
C LEU A 65 2.13 -11.04 -6.53
N ASP A 66 2.72 -11.17 -5.35
CA ASP A 66 3.83 -12.09 -5.13
C ASP A 66 3.29 -13.53 -5.03
N ASN A 67 4.07 -14.52 -5.49
CA ASN A 67 3.72 -15.95 -5.46
C ASN A 67 3.20 -16.41 -4.09
N ARG A 68 3.70 -15.81 -3.00
CA ARG A 68 3.24 -16.09 -1.63
C ARG A 68 1.83 -15.60 -1.38
N LYS A 69 1.50 -14.38 -1.83
CA LYS A 69 0.16 -13.82 -1.68
C LYS A 69 -0.85 -14.63 -2.49
N ILE A 70 -0.46 -15.02 -3.71
CA ILE A 70 -1.29 -15.90 -4.56
C ILE A 70 -1.57 -17.21 -3.82
N LEU A 71 -0.53 -17.85 -3.26
CA LEU A 71 -0.68 -19.11 -2.54
C LEU A 71 -1.58 -18.97 -1.31
N VAL A 72 -1.42 -17.90 -0.52
CA VAL A 72 -2.26 -17.64 0.67
C VAL A 72 -3.73 -17.44 0.27
N VAL A 73 -3.99 -16.63 -0.76
CA VAL A 73 -5.37 -16.39 -1.25
C VAL A 73 -5.98 -17.67 -1.80
N SER A 74 -5.23 -18.42 -2.60
CA SER A 74 -5.70 -19.68 -3.19
C SER A 74 -6.02 -20.74 -2.13
N LEU A 75 -5.15 -20.88 -1.12
CA LEU A 75 -5.40 -21.81 0.00
C LEU A 75 -6.63 -21.38 0.81
N ALA A 76 -6.75 -20.09 1.12
CA ALA A 76 -7.91 -19.60 1.88
C ALA A 76 -9.22 -19.85 1.12
N PHE A 77 -9.21 -19.62 -0.20
CA PHE A 77 -10.36 -19.89 -1.06
C PHE A 77 -10.68 -21.39 -1.14
N PHE A 78 -9.67 -22.22 -1.32
CA PHE A 78 -9.82 -23.68 -1.36
C PHE A 78 -10.39 -24.23 -0.05
N PHE A 79 -9.83 -23.83 1.09
CA PHE A 79 -10.32 -24.28 2.39
C PHE A 79 -11.72 -23.71 2.70
N GLY A 80 -12.01 -22.47 2.31
CA GLY A 80 -13.36 -21.91 2.42
C GLY A 80 -14.38 -22.75 1.67
N LEU A 81 -14.12 -23.09 0.41
CA LEU A 81 -14.98 -23.92 -0.42
C LEU A 81 -15.06 -25.38 0.09
N SER A 82 -14.03 -25.89 0.76
CA SER A 82 -14.01 -27.26 1.27
C SER A 82 -15.18 -27.55 2.22
N ARG A 83 -15.66 -26.54 2.95
CA ARG A 83 -16.85 -26.66 3.82
C ARG A 83 -18.10 -27.00 3.01
N HIS A 84 -18.24 -26.42 1.82
CA HIS A 84 -19.39 -26.67 0.95
C HIS A 84 -19.33 -28.06 0.32
N PHE A 85 -18.18 -28.45 -0.21
CA PHE A 85 -18.03 -29.70 -0.96
C PHE A 85 -17.81 -30.92 -0.06
N TYR A 86 -17.21 -30.75 1.11
CA TYR A 86 -16.85 -31.84 2.03
C TYR A 86 -17.29 -31.55 3.46
N PRO A 87 -18.61 -31.43 3.73
CA PRO A 87 -19.12 -31.12 5.07
C PRO A 87 -18.75 -32.21 6.11
N GLY A 88 -18.52 -33.45 5.67
CA GLY A 88 -18.11 -34.57 6.52
C GLY A 88 -16.79 -34.37 7.23
N LEU A 89 -15.82 -33.63 6.64
CA LEU A 89 -14.54 -33.32 7.26
C LEU A 89 -14.67 -32.51 8.57
N TYR A 90 -15.77 -31.76 8.69
CA TYR A 90 -16.05 -30.89 9.83
C TYR A 90 -17.00 -31.51 10.84
N ALA A 91 -17.56 -32.68 10.52
CA ALA A 91 -18.58 -33.34 11.37
C ALA A 91 -17.99 -33.93 12.66
N GLU A 92 -16.74 -34.39 12.62
CA GLU A 92 -16.05 -35.04 13.76
C GLU A 92 -15.37 -34.04 14.71
N LEU A 93 -15.42 -32.72 14.39
CA LEU A 93 -14.83 -31.70 15.22
C LEU A 93 -15.59 -31.46 16.52
N PRO A 94 -14.90 -31.04 17.61
CA PRO A 94 -15.55 -30.64 18.86
C PRO A 94 -16.62 -29.58 18.61
N GLY A 95 -17.75 -29.63 19.37
CA GLY A 95 -18.92 -28.80 19.12
C GLY A 95 -18.66 -27.29 19.02
N TRP A 96 -17.75 -26.75 19.84
CA TRP A 96 -17.38 -25.34 19.81
C TRP A 96 -16.64 -24.95 18.52
N LEU A 97 -15.77 -25.85 18.01
CA LEU A 97 -15.02 -25.62 16.79
C LEU A 97 -15.92 -25.77 15.55
N ARG A 98 -16.86 -26.71 15.60
CA ARG A 98 -17.85 -26.92 14.55
C ARG A 98 -18.73 -25.68 14.35
N GLN A 99 -19.16 -25.03 15.44
CA GLN A 99 -19.92 -23.77 15.35
C GLN A 99 -19.11 -22.64 14.72
N LEU A 100 -17.83 -22.52 15.06
CA LEU A 100 -16.93 -21.53 14.45
C LEU A 100 -16.68 -21.78 12.96
N LEU A 101 -16.60 -23.04 12.55
CA LEU A 101 -16.33 -23.46 11.18
C LEU A 101 -17.60 -23.78 10.37
N ASP A 102 -18.78 -23.37 10.86
CA ASP A 102 -20.04 -23.65 10.18
C ASP A 102 -20.26 -22.80 8.92
N SER A 103 -19.57 -21.65 8.82
CA SER A 103 -19.61 -20.77 7.67
C SER A 103 -18.35 -20.92 6.79
N GLU A 104 -18.55 -21.03 5.48
CA GLU A 104 -17.48 -21.04 4.46
C GLU A 104 -16.56 -19.83 4.57
N LEU A 105 -17.16 -18.65 4.82
CA LEU A 105 -16.41 -17.40 5.02
C LEU A 105 -15.53 -17.48 6.27
N THR A 106 -16.03 -18.05 7.36
CA THR A 106 -15.28 -18.15 8.61
C THR A 106 -14.08 -19.07 8.45
N VAL A 107 -14.23 -20.19 7.74
CA VAL A 107 -13.10 -21.09 7.42
C VAL A 107 -12.05 -20.35 6.59
N GLY A 108 -12.46 -19.67 5.52
CA GLY A 108 -11.53 -18.89 4.69
C GLY A 108 -10.78 -17.81 5.45
N VAL A 109 -11.49 -17.03 6.29
CA VAL A 109 -10.90 -15.99 7.12
C VAL A 109 -9.93 -16.58 8.16
N LEU A 110 -10.27 -17.69 8.79
CA LEU A 110 -9.43 -18.34 9.79
C LEU A 110 -8.14 -18.88 9.17
N VAL A 111 -8.23 -19.46 7.98
CA VAL A 111 -7.07 -19.88 7.19
C VAL A 111 -6.16 -18.68 6.85
N LEU A 112 -6.75 -17.56 6.42
CA LEU A 112 -6.00 -16.32 6.18
C LEU A 112 -5.30 -15.83 7.46
N LEU A 113 -6.01 -15.83 8.58
CA LEU A 113 -5.49 -15.36 9.86
C LEU A 113 -4.28 -16.18 10.35
N VAL A 114 -4.24 -17.47 10.01
CA VAL A 114 -3.11 -18.35 10.32
C VAL A 114 -1.99 -18.23 9.28
N LEU A 115 -2.34 -18.25 7.99
CA LEU A 115 -1.35 -18.27 6.91
C LEU A 115 -0.61 -16.93 6.74
N VAL A 116 -1.31 -15.80 6.88
CA VAL A 116 -0.69 -14.47 6.71
C VAL A 116 0.48 -14.27 7.68
N PRO A 117 0.35 -14.45 9.00
CA PRO A 117 1.50 -14.32 9.91
C PRO A 117 2.56 -15.41 9.69
N LEU A 118 2.17 -16.63 9.33
CA LEU A 118 3.09 -17.72 9.07
C LEU A 118 4.02 -17.40 7.89
N PHE A 119 3.46 -16.90 6.78
CA PHE A 119 4.25 -16.49 5.61
C PHE A 119 4.95 -15.14 5.79
N ARG A 120 4.55 -14.37 6.80
CA ARG A 120 5.19 -13.10 7.18
C ARG A 120 6.44 -13.30 8.05
N LEU A 121 6.51 -14.39 8.81
CA LEU A 121 7.68 -14.78 9.59
C LEU A 121 8.87 -15.02 8.64
N GLY A 122 9.83 -14.11 8.63
CA GLY A 122 11.03 -14.19 7.77
C GLY A 122 11.10 -13.16 6.63
N THR A 123 10.17 -12.23 6.52
CA THR A 123 10.08 -11.29 5.38
C THR A 123 10.50 -9.85 5.69
N LYS A 124 11.40 -9.61 6.62
CA LYS A 124 12.14 -8.33 6.63
C LYS A 124 13.20 -8.39 5.53
N ARG A 125 12.78 -8.40 4.27
CA ARG A 125 13.71 -8.32 3.15
C ARG A 125 13.94 -6.85 2.82
N ALA A 126 15.00 -6.29 3.37
CA ALA A 126 15.60 -5.11 2.77
C ALA A 126 16.43 -5.59 1.57
N ARG A 127 16.09 -5.16 0.36
CA ARG A 127 16.98 -5.30 -0.78
C ARG A 127 17.97 -4.15 -0.76
N GLN A 128 19.24 -4.46 -1.01
CA GLN A 128 20.29 -3.46 -1.09
C GLN A 128 20.93 -3.56 -2.47
N ALA A 129 21.25 -2.42 -3.06
CA ALA A 129 22.04 -2.31 -4.28
C ALA A 129 23.03 -1.17 -4.11
N SER A 130 24.17 -1.31 -4.74
CA SER A 130 25.17 -0.24 -4.90
C SER A 130 25.01 0.33 -6.30
N LEU A 131 24.81 1.63 -6.39
CA LEU A 131 24.58 2.36 -7.62
C LEU A 131 25.80 3.25 -7.89
N ASN A 132 26.44 3.04 -9.03
CA ASN A 132 27.54 3.90 -9.49
C ASN A 132 26.99 5.00 -10.39
N LEU A 133 27.60 6.18 -10.36
CA LEU A 133 27.19 7.35 -11.15
C LEU A 133 27.83 7.33 -12.58
N ASP A 134 27.85 6.18 -13.26
CA ASP A 134 28.59 5.96 -14.52
C ASP A 134 27.71 6.03 -15.79
N GLY A 135 26.75 6.97 -15.83
CA GLY A 135 25.94 7.20 -17.05
C GLY A 135 24.74 6.28 -17.28
N GLY A 136 24.64 5.14 -16.60
CA GLY A 136 23.49 4.20 -16.64
C GLY A 136 22.63 4.22 -15.38
N GLN A 137 22.82 5.21 -14.55
CA GLN A 137 22.25 5.31 -13.21
C GLN A 137 20.71 5.36 -13.16
N HIS A 138 20.08 6.01 -14.14
CA HIS A 138 18.61 6.11 -14.21
C HIS A 138 17.99 4.72 -14.42
N GLU A 139 18.51 3.95 -15.35
CA GLU A 139 18.03 2.61 -15.64
C GLU A 139 18.27 1.66 -14.45
N ALA A 140 19.44 1.76 -13.81
CA ALA A 140 19.80 0.96 -12.65
C ALA A 140 18.87 1.23 -11.46
N VAL A 141 18.56 2.50 -11.18
CA VAL A 141 17.64 2.91 -10.11
C VAL A 141 16.21 2.50 -10.44
N PHE A 142 15.78 2.74 -11.68
CA PHE A 142 14.45 2.34 -12.14
C PHE A 142 14.23 0.84 -11.91
N ARG A 143 15.13 -0.01 -12.42
CA ARG A 143 15.06 -1.46 -12.24
C ARG A 143 15.12 -1.86 -10.76
N PHE A 144 16.04 -1.28 -9.98
CA PHE A 144 16.17 -1.60 -8.57
C PHE A 144 14.89 -1.30 -7.79
N VAL A 145 14.28 -0.13 -7.99
CA VAL A 145 13.06 0.28 -7.29
C VAL A 145 11.89 -0.55 -7.75
N GLN A 146 11.73 -0.78 -9.05
CA GLN A 146 10.65 -1.58 -9.63
C GLN A 146 10.72 -3.03 -9.16
N ASP A 147 11.88 -3.69 -9.28
CA ASP A 147 12.07 -5.08 -8.88
C ASP A 147 11.93 -5.26 -7.37
N SER A 148 12.44 -4.29 -6.60
CA SER A 148 12.32 -4.32 -5.13
C SER A 148 10.87 -4.14 -4.71
N ALA A 149 10.16 -3.14 -5.24
CA ALA A 149 8.77 -2.88 -4.92
C ALA A 149 7.86 -4.05 -5.33
N ALA A 150 8.07 -4.61 -6.53
CA ALA A 150 7.34 -5.78 -7.01
C ALA A 150 7.59 -7.01 -6.13
N SER A 151 8.86 -7.31 -5.81
CA SER A 151 9.22 -8.47 -4.98
C SER A 151 8.77 -8.34 -3.52
N LEU A 152 8.65 -7.11 -3.01
CA LEU A 152 8.15 -6.80 -1.68
C LEU A 152 6.62 -6.71 -1.64
N GLY A 153 5.95 -6.73 -2.81
CA GLY A 153 4.51 -6.71 -2.93
C GLY A 153 3.88 -5.38 -2.60
N SER A 154 4.56 -4.27 -2.91
CA SER A 154 3.99 -2.94 -2.72
C SER A 154 2.86 -2.66 -3.71
N ARG A 155 2.01 -1.67 -3.42
CA ARG A 155 0.95 -1.24 -4.33
C ARG A 155 1.56 -0.60 -5.58
N THR A 156 0.94 -0.82 -6.74
CA THR A 156 1.41 -0.28 -8.02
C THR A 156 1.53 1.25 -8.01
N ASP A 157 0.57 1.94 -7.35
CA ASP A 157 0.61 3.39 -7.20
C ASP A 157 1.81 3.86 -6.38
N SER A 158 2.07 3.23 -5.22
CA SER A 158 3.23 3.52 -4.37
C SER A 158 4.54 3.20 -5.09
N MET A 159 4.58 2.13 -5.91
CA MET A 159 5.72 1.77 -6.74
C MET A 159 6.01 2.85 -7.79
N ASN A 160 5.00 3.31 -8.53
CA ASN A 160 5.20 4.33 -9.57
C ASN A 160 5.67 5.66 -8.97
N ARG A 161 5.07 6.10 -7.85
CA ARG A 161 5.52 7.30 -7.12
C ARG A 161 6.95 7.15 -6.61
N ALA A 162 7.31 5.96 -6.14
CA ALA A 162 8.64 5.65 -5.64
C ALA A 162 9.70 5.68 -6.76
N VAL A 163 9.37 5.14 -7.93
CA VAL A 163 10.24 5.20 -9.11
C VAL A 163 10.49 6.65 -9.51
N MET A 164 9.43 7.47 -9.65
CA MET A 164 9.57 8.88 -10.00
C MET A 164 10.43 9.65 -8.98
N ALA A 165 10.16 9.49 -7.68
CA ALA A 165 10.92 10.17 -6.65
C ALA A 165 12.39 9.71 -6.56
N ALA A 166 12.66 8.45 -6.84
CA ALA A 166 14.03 7.92 -6.91
C ALA A 166 14.78 8.45 -8.13
N THR A 167 14.13 8.61 -9.27
CA THR A 167 14.70 9.21 -10.47
C THR A 167 15.07 10.67 -10.21
N GLU A 168 14.19 11.46 -9.60
CA GLU A 168 14.48 12.85 -9.19
C GLU A 168 15.68 12.94 -8.23
N PHE A 169 15.82 11.99 -7.29
CA PHE A 169 16.99 11.94 -6.42
C PHE A 169 18.28 11.69 -7.20
N ILE A 170 18.25 10.81 -8.20
CA ILE A 170 19.42 10.51 -9.03
C ILE A 170 19.81 11.68 -9.92
N GLU A 171 18.87 12.49 -10.37
CA GLU A 171 19.17 13.74 -11.11
C GLU A 171 19.88 14.76 -10.21
N LEU A 172 19.56 14.77 -8.92
CA LEU A 172 20.27 15.59 -7.93
C LEU A 172 21.63 15.03 -7.51
N ALA A 173 21.83 13.73 -7.65
CA ALA A 173 23.02 13.04 -7.13
C ALA A 173 24.35 13.67 -7.59
N PRO A 174 24.55 14.07 -8.86
CA PRO A 174 25.80 14.69 -9.30
C PRO A 174 26.16 15.99 -8.56
N SER A 175 25.17 16.72 -8.05
CA SER A 175 25.39 18.00 -7.34
C SER A 175 25.63 17.85 -5.83
N VAL A 176 25.34 16.65 -5.25
CA VAL A 176 25.41 16.43 -3.79
C VAL A 176 26.30 15.28 -3.38
N VAL A 177 26.59 14.34 -4.27
CA VAL A 177 27.41 13.16 -4.01
C VAL A 177 28.84 13.43 -4.43
N ASP A 178 29.80 13.04 -3.59
CA ASP A 178 31.22 13.19 -3.93
C ASP A 178 31.58 12.29 -5.13
N ALA A 179 32.38 12.81 -6.04
CA ALA A 179 32.80 12.10 -7.25
C ALA A 179 33.41 10.72 -6.91
N ASN A 180 33.04 9.70 -7.68
CA ASN A 180 33.49 8.31 -7.53
C ASN A 180 33.03 7.58 -6.23
N THR A 181 32.05 8.10 -5.49
CA THR A 181 31.48 7.37 -4.37
C THR A 181 30.19 6.64 -4.79
N PRO A 182 30.05 5.35 -4.48
CA PRO A 182 28.84 4.62 -4.79
C PRO A 182 27.69 5.06 -3.86
N ILE A 183 26.48 5.11 -4.42
CA ILE A 183 25.26 5.35 -3.65
C ILE A 183 24.71 3.98 -3.22
N ALA A 184 24.63 3.75 -1.91
CA ALA A 184 23.98 2.56 -1.39
C ALA A 184 22.46 2.77 -1.32
N ALA A 185 21.72 2.08 -2.18
CA ALA A 185 20.27 2.08 -2.18
C ALA A 185 19.74 0.89 -1.39
N SER A 186 18.75 1.10 -0.54
CA SER A 186 18.04 0.04 0.15
C SER A 186 16.54 0.26 0.07
N ALA A 187 15.80 -0.81 -0.24
CA ALA A 187 14.34 -0.80 -0.29
C ALA A 187 13.78 -1.75 0.75
N SER A 188 12.80 -1.31 1.52
CA SER A 188 12.08 -2.13 2.50
C SER A 188 10.60 -1.82 2.43
N TYR A 189 9.77 -2.83 2.67
CA TYR A 189 8.32 -2.69 2.68
C TYR A 189 7.77 -3.21 4.02
N ASP A 190 6.98 -2.38 4.67
CA ASP A 190 6.32 -2.70 5.93
C ASP A 190 4.82 -2.59 5.73
N ASP A 191 4.19 -3.67 5.28
CA ASP A 191 2.77 -3.92 4.99
C ASP A 191 1.98 -2.79 4.27
N PHE A 192 2.25 -1.54 4.60
CA PHE A 192 1.53 -0.36 4.10
C PHE A 192 2.46 0.73 3.58
N THR A 193 3.76 0.62 3.82
CA THR A 193 4.70 1.69 3.51
C THR A 193 5.94 1.13 2.82
N LEU A 194 6.13 1.53 1.57
CA LEU A 194 7.37 1.31 0.84
C LEU A 194 8.39 2.37 1.29
N ARG A 195 9.54 1.93 1.78
CA ARG A 195 10.63 2.81 2.18
C ARG A 195 11.83 2.56 1.29
N ILE A 196 12.32 3.62 0.66
CA ILE A 196 13.56 3.60 -0.10
C ILE A 196 14.54 4.53 0.60
N GLN A 197 15.71 4.02 0.89
CA GLN A 197 16.77 4.79 1.54
C GLN A 197 18.00 4.80 0.65
N PHE A 198 18.49 6.01 0.36
CA PHE A 198 19.76 6.24 -0.30
C PHE A 198 20.76 6.71 0.74
N ARG A 199 21.94 6.10 0.76
CA ARG A 199 23.08 6.53 1.58
C ARG A 199 24.21 6.90 0.64
N TYR A 200 24.80 8.05 0.84
CA TYR A 200 25.86 8.59 0.02
C TYR A 200 26.80 9.45 0.86
N THR A 201 28.00 9.67 0.36
CA THR A 201 28.98 10.58 0.97
C THR A 201 28.98 11.88 0.16
N GLY A 202 28.84 13.02 0.84
CA GLY A 202 28.79 14.31 0.15
C GLY A 202 28.07 15.41 0.94
N GLN A 203 27.41 16.31 0.23
CA GLN A 203 26.70 17.44 0.83
C GLN A 203 25.34 17.04 1.36
N PRO A 204 24.96 17.47 2.58
CA PRO A 204 23.65 17.14 3.15
C PRO A 204 22.51 17.87 2.43
N LEU A 205 21.50 17.13 2.03
CA LEU A 205 20.23 17.68 1.58
C LEU A 205 19.43 18.17 2.79
N LYS A 206 19.10 19.47 2.82
CA LYS A 206 18.27 20.05 3.87
C LYS A 206 16.80 20.08 3.42
N LYS A 207 15.88 19.81 4.37
CA LYS A 207 14.46 19.94 4.13
C LYS A 207 14.14 21.38 3.76
N LEU A 208 13.68 21.63 2.53
CA LEU A 208 13.14 22.93 2.16
C LEU A 208 11.88 23.17 3.00
N LYS A 209 11.87 24.26 3.77
CA LYS A 209 10.61 24.76 4.33
C LYS A 209 9.74 25.15 3.13
N ALA A 210 8.58 24.54 3.01
CA ALA A 210 7.58 24.87 1.99
C ALA A 210 7.00 26.26 2.32
N THR A 211 7.77 27.29 2.07
CA THR A 211 7.36 28.69 2.17
C THR A 211 7.65 29.35 0.83
N GLY A 212 6.61 29.49 0.04
CA GLY A 212 6.67 30.31 -1.16
C GLY A 212 6.12 29.63 -2.40
N THR A 213 5.19 30.30 -3.04
CA THR A 213 4.85 30.16 -4.45
C THR A 213 6.14 30.09 -5.27
N PRO A 214 6.22 29.22 -6.30
CA PRO A 214 7.39 29.22 -7.18
C PRO A 214 7.52 30.60 -7.80
N GLU A 215 8.58 31.32 -7.47
CA GLU A 215 8.96 32.51 -8.20
C GLU A 215 9.20 32.17 -9.68
N PRO A 216 8.81 33.06 -10.60
CA PRO A 216 9.04 32.85 -12.03
C PRO A 216 10.55 32.63 -12.26
N ILE A 217 10.88 31.56 -12.95
CA ILE A 217 12.23 31.15 -13.30
C ILE A 217 12.75 32.17 -14.30
N ASP A 218 13.56 33.12 -13.85
CA ASP A 218 14.37 33.93 -14.75
C ASP A 218 15.45 33.08 -15.44
N ALA A 219 15.77 33.42 -16.66
CA ALA A 219 16.41 32.62 -17.70
C ALA A 219 17.81 32.02 -17.42
N ASP A 220 18.42 32.26 -16.28
CA ASP A 220 19.61 31.56 -15.83
C ASP A 220 19.19 30.42 -14.86
N ILE A 221 19.16 29.20 -15.39
CA ILE A 221 18.88 27.99 -14.60
C ILE A 221 20.11 27.75 -13.72
N ASP A 222 20.12 28.38 -12.57
CA ASP A 222 21.14 28.18 -11.54
C ASP A 222 20.94 26.73 -10.98
N GLU A 223 22.05 26.05 -10.80
CA GLU A 223 22.08 24.66 -10.25
C GLU A 223 21.27 24.53 -8.94
N GLU A 224 21.21 25.65 -8.20
CA GLU A 224 20.43 25.76 -6.97
C GLU A 224 18.91 25.81 -7.23
N ALA A 225 18.47 26.41 -8.34
CA ALA A 225 17.07 26.44 -8.74
C ALA A 225 16.59 25.04 -9.16
N MET A 226 17.40 24.29 -9.93
CA MET A 226 17.13 22.91 -10.31
C MET A 226 17.01 22.02 -9.07
N ARG A 227 17.92 22.16 -8.11
CA ARG A 227 17.89 21.45 -6.83
C ARG A 227 16.62 21.71 -6.04
N ARG A 228 16.12 22.95 -6.02
CA ARG A 228 14.85 23.30 -5.35
C ARG A 228 13.65 22.66 -6.04
N VAL A 229 13.61 22.64 -7.36
CA VAL A 229 12.51 22.02 -8.13
C VAL A 229 12.45 20.52 -7.87
N SER A 230 13.54 19.79 -8.01
CA SER A 230 13.57 18.35 -7.77
C SER A 230 13.24 17.99 -6.32
N LEU A 231 13.72 18.74 -5.33
CA LEU A 231 13.31 18.54 -3.93
C LEU A 231 11.82 18.81 -3.71
N SER A 232 11.25 19.81 -4.40
CA SER A 232 9.81 20.09 -4.36
C SER A 232 9.00 18.96 -4.98
N LEU A 233 9.42 18.42 -6.13
CA LEU A 233 8.80 17.28 -6.80
C LEU A 233 8.85 16.03 -5.92
N MET A 234 10.03 15.71 -5.37
CA MET A 234 10.18 14.61 -4.40
C MET A 234 9.23 14.77 -3.21
N SER A 235 9.08 15.98 -2.68
CA SER A 235 8.21 16.24 -1.53
C SER A 235 6.72 16.07 -1.83
N ARG A 236 6.31 16.23 -3.10
CA ARG A 236 4.94 15.98 -3.55
C ARG A 236 4.67 14.51 -3.84
N LEU A 237 5.67 13.78 -4.30
CA LEU A 237 5.57 12.35 -4.63
C LEU A 237 5.62 11.46 -3.39
N CYS A 238 6.34 11.88 -2.34
CA CYS A 238 6.52 11.12 -1.11
C CYS A 238 5.53 11.54 -0.03
N ASP A 239 5.05 10.59 0.76
CA ASP A 239 4.24 10.90 1.95
C ASP A 239 5.12 11.41 3.10
N GLU A 240 6.36 10.93 3.20
CA GLU A 240 7.34 11.40 4.19
C GLU A 240 8.76 11.30 3.63
N ILE A 241 9.55 12.37 3.82
CA ILE A 241 10.99 12.41 3.51
C ILE A 241 11.75 12.67 4.79
N LYS A 242 12.74 11.81 5.09
CA LYS A 242 13.67 11.98 6.20
C LYS A 242 15.09 12.14 5.68
N PHE A 243 15.77 13.18 6.15
CA PHE A 243 17.18 13.42 5.88
C PHE A 243 17.96 13.09 7.14
N GLY A 244 18.99 12.25 7.00
CA GLY A 244 19.93 11.91 8.07
C GLY A 244 21.34 12.33 7.67
N GLN A 245 22.11 12.79 8.63
CA GLN A 245 23.53 13.11 8.44
C GLN A 245 24.33 12.54 9.61
N SER A 246 25.41 11.85 9.29
CA SER A 246 26.40 11.35 10.26
C SER A 246 27.80 11.63 9.74
N GLY A 247 28.37 12.78 10.11
CA GLY A 247 29.63 13.25 9.55
C GLY A 247 29.49 13.61 8.07
N ARG A 248 30.26 12.93 7.20
CA ARG A 248 30.17 13.04 5.73
C ARG A 248 29.15 12.11 5.11
N ASP A 249 28.67 11.12 5.88
CA ASP A 249 27.67 10.18 5.38
C ASP A 249 26.28 10.80 5.50
N CYS A 250 25.62 10.94 4.37
CA CYS A 250 24.29 11.47 4.24
C CYS A 250 23.30 10.36 3.88
N SER A 251 22.07 10.48 4.35
CA SER A 251 21.01 9.55 3.98
C SER A 251 19.71 10.28 3.68
N VAL A 252 19.02 9.82 2.65
CA VAL A 252 17.69 10.28 2.28
C VAL A 252 16.76 9.06 2.31
N GLN A 253 15.72 9.13 3.12
CA GLN A 253 14.71 8.09 3.20
C GLN A 253 13.39 8.63 2.66
N LEU A 254 12.87 7.96 1.66
CA LEU A 254 11.59 8.24 1.00
C LEU A 254 10.58 7.20 1.44
N SER A 255 9.39 7.63 1.85
CA SER A 255 8.33 6.75 2.34
C SER A 255 7.05 6.97 1.55
N PHE A 256 6.43 5.87 1.07
CA PHE A 256 5.23 5.84 0.23
C PHE A 256 4.20 4.89 0.85
N ARG A 257 2.98 5.37 1.04
CA ARG A 257 1.84 4.60 1.56
C ARG A 257 0.86 4.24 0.47
#